data_149889d1fe2dfd5c19f9b3c5671a82c4
#
_entry.id   149889d1fe2dfd5c19f9b3c5671a82c4
#
_cell.length_a   1.000
_cell.length_b   1.000
_cell.length_c   1.000
_cell.angle_alpha   90.00
_cell.angle_beta   90.00
_cell.angle_gamma   90.00
#
_symmetry.space_group_name_H-M   'P 1'
#
loop_
_entity.id
_entity.type
_entity.pdbx_description
1 polymer ?
#
loop_
_entity_poly.entity_id
_entity_poly.type
_entity_poly.pdbx_seq_one_letter_code
_entity_poly.pdbx_strand_id
1 'polypeptide(L)'
;KEWKICPVICYDLRFPVWLRNIDEAYDLLIVVANWPEKRALHWRTLIPARAVENQAYVIGVNRIGHDGNEIYHSGDSTCISPNGDVVYYKRDEEDVYTFSINADELKRVRRAMPFLRDSDEFKILE
;
A
#
# COMPACT_ATOMS: atom_id res chain seq x y z
N LYS A 1 -8.07 15.79 -11.58
CA LYS A 1 -8.56 15.37 -10.27
C LYS A 1 -7.44 15.57 -9.25
N GLU A 2 -7.76 16.12 -8.10
CA GLU A 2 -6.89 16.16 -6.94
C GLU A 2 -6.86 14.77 -6.29
N TRP A 3 -5.67 14.19 -6.09
CA TRP A 3 -5.48 12.92 -5.42
C TRP A 3 -5.30 13.14 -3.92
N LYS A 4 -6.03 12.40 -3.12
CA LYS A 4 -5.81 12.33 -1.68
C LYS A 4 -4.75 11.28 -1.39
N ILE A 5 -3.61 11.68 -0.81
CA ILE A 5 -2.47 10.80 -0.57
C ILE A 5 -2.26 10.60 0.92
N CYS A 6 -2.10 9.35 1.34
CA CYS A 6 -1.77 8.96 2.72
C CYS A 6 -0.35 8.38 2.73
N PRO A 7 0.68 9.12 3.16
CA PRO A 7 2.03 8.58 3.35
C PRO A 7 2.17 7.95 4.73
N VAL A 8 2.77 6.75 4.77
CA VAL A 8 3.07 6.01 6.00
C VAL A 8 4.45 5.38 5.94
N ILE A 9 4.98 4.96 7.09
CA ILE A 9 6.34 4.46 7.20
C ILE A 9 6.34 3.03 7.75
N CYS A 10 6.92 2.12 6.96
CA CYS A 10 7.38 0.78 7.35
C CYS A 10 6.41 0.03 8.29
N TYR A 11 6.61 0.18 9.59
CA TYR A 11 5.89 -0.53 10.64
C TYR A 11 4.39 -0.23 10.66
N ASP A 12 3.97 0.96 10.22
CA ASP A 12 2.57 1.37 10.12
C ASP A 12 1.73 0.40 9.26
N LEU A 13 2.36 -0.23 8.26
CA LEU A 13 1.71 -1.22 7.39
C LEU A 13 1.05 -2.37 8.17
N ARG A 14 1.53 -2.68 9.39
CA ARG A 14 1.01 -3.78 10.22
C ARG A 14 -0.31 -3.47 10.91
N PHE A 15 -0.74 -2.22 10.91
CA PHE A 15 -1.89 -1.77 11.70
C PHE A 15 -3.10 -1.41 10.81
N PRO A 16 -3.99 -2.38 10.50
CA PRO A 16 -5.11 -2.17 9.60
C PRO A 16 -6.11 -1.13 10.12
N VAL A 17 -6.31 -1.06 11.43
CA VAL A 17 -7.21 -0.07 12.05
C VAL A 17 -6.70 1.35 11.83
N TRP A 18 -5.40 1.56 11.99
CA TRP A 18 -4.73 2.85 11.74
C TRP A 18 -4.83 3.27 10.27
N LEU A 19 -4.77 2.32 9.35
CA LEU A 19 -4.79 2.56 7.91
C LEU A 19 -6.18 2.47 7.29
N ARG A 20 -7.24 2.33 8.09
CA ARG A 20 -8.60 2.22 7.58
C ARG A 20 -9.00 3.47 6.81
N ASN A 21 -9.47 3.28 5.57
CA ASN A 21 -9.93 4.36 4.70
C ASN A 21 -11.36 4.78 5.05
N ILE A 22 -11.50 5.57 6.10
CA ILE A 22 -12.79 6.07 6.57
C ILE A 22 -13.21 7.23 5.67
N ASP A 23 -14.47 7.23 5.20
CA ASP A 23 -15.05 8.29 4.37
C ASP A 23 -14.24 8.61 3.10
N GLU A 24 -13.61 7.59 2.51
CA GLU A 24 -12.73 7.78 1.36
C GLU A 24 -11.67 8.87 1.61
N ALA A 25 -11.03 8.83 2.80
CA ALA A 25 -10.04 9.81 3.24
C ALA A 25 -8.81 9.86 2.32
N TYR A 26 -8.48 8.75 1.64
CA TYR A 26 -7.39 8.71 0.68
C TYR A 26 -7.71 7.86 -0.56
N ASP A 27 -7.02 8.18 -1.65
CA ASP A 27 -7.09 7.49 -2.94
C ASP A 27 -5.84 6.65 -3.19
N LEU A 28 -4.72 7.06 -2.57
CA LEU A 28 -3.40 6.46 -2.71
C LEU A 28 -2.73 6.37 -1.35
N LEU A 29 -2.31 5.16 -0.98
CA LEU A 29 -1.46 4.89 0.18
C LEU A 29 -0.02 4.70 -0.31
N ILE A 30 0.94 5.42 0.28
CA ILE A 30 2.36 5.26 -0.01
C ILE A 30 3.07 4.76 1.25
N VAL A 31 3.72 3.60 1.15
CA VAL A 31 4.47 2.98 2.23
C VAL A 31 5.96 2.98 1.88
N VAL A 32 6.76 3.72 2.63
CA VAL A 32 8.24 3.72 2.50
C VAL A 32 8.84 2.89 3.61
N ALA A 33 9.78 1.99 3.30
CA ALA A 33 10.26 1.03 4.28
C ALA A 33 11.74 0.62 4.13
N ASN A 34 12.29 0.16 5.26
CA ASN A 34 13.44 -0.72 5.37
C ASN A 34 12.94 -2.09 5.88
N TRP A 35 12.28 -2.85 4.99
CA TRP A 35 11.65 -4.12 5.35
C TRP A 35 12.56 -5.30 5.00
N PRO A 36 13.08 -6.04 5.99
CA PRO A 36 14.02 -7.12 5.74
C PRO A 36 13.42 -8.29 4.97
N GLU A 37 14.24 -8.94 4.15
CA GLU A 37 13.87 -10.12 3.34
C GLU A 37 13.30 -11.26 4.18
N LYS A 38 13.78 -11.48 5.39
CA LYS A 38 13.25 -12.50 6.32
C LYS A 38 11.74 -12.33 6.60
N ARG A 39 11.18 -11.16 6.36
CA ARG A 39 9.75 -10.85 6.51
C ARG A 39 9.10 -10.40 5.20
N ALA A 40 9.71 -10.73 4.07
CA ALA A 40 9.19 -10.36 2.74
C ALA A 40 7.78 -10.93 2.49
N LEU A 41 7.47 -12.11 3.04
CA LEU A 41 6.11 -12.67 2.96
C LEU A 41 5.08 -11.73 3.58
N HIS A 42 5.38 -11.14 4.75
CA HIS A 42 4.47 -10.18 5.39
C HIS A 42 4.25 -8.94 4.51
N TRP A 43 5.33 -8.40 3.94
CA TRP A 43 5.28 -7.26 3.02
C TRP A 43 4.40 -7.54 1.81
N ARG A 44 4.67 -8.65 1.11
CA ARG A 44 3.93 -9.07 -0.08
C ARG A 44 2.46 -9.42 0.20
N THR A 45 2.13 -9.80 1.43
CA THR A 45 0.76 -10.08 1.85
C THR A 45 0.01 -8.81 2.25
N LEU A 46 0.65 -7.96 3.05
CA LEU A 46 -0.02 -6.79 3.63
C LEU A 46 -0.25 -5.67 2.62
N ILE A 47 0.64 -5.44 1.66
CA ILE A 47 0.47 -4.38 0.65
C ILE A 47 -0.80 -4.61 -0.19
N PRO A 48 -1.02 -5.79 -0.81
CA PRO A 48 -2.27 -6.06 -1.54
C PRO A 48 -3.50 -6.03 -0.63
N ALA A 49 -3.40 -6.53 0.60
CA ALA A 49 -4.50 -6.49 1.55
C ALA A 49 -4.96 -5.03 1.81
N ARG A 50 -4.01 -4.10 2.02
CA ARG A 50 -4.35 -2.68 2.19
C ARG A 50 -5.03 -2.08 0.96
N ALA A 51 -4.62 -2.47 -0.25
CA ALA A 51 -5.25 -1.99 -1.47
C ALA A 51 -6.71 -2.45 -1.58
N VAL A 52 -6.95 -3.75 -1.37
CA VAL A 52 -8.29 -4.35 -1.52
C VAL A 52 -9.24 -3.88 -0.43
N GLU A 53 -8.85 -3.95 0.86
CA GLU A 53 -9.72 -3.59 1.98
C GLU A 53 -10.06 -2.10 2.05
N ASN A 54 -9.19 -1.23 1.49
CA ASN A 54 -9.36 0.22 1.50
C ASN A 54 -9.79 0.79 0.15
N GLN A 55 -9.92 -0.05 -0.87
CA GLN A 55 -10.24 0.36 -2.25
C GLN A 55 -9.43 1.58 -2.68
N ALA A 56 -8.11 1.46 -2.56
CA ALA A 56 -7.14 2.50 -2.88
C ALA A 56 -5.95 1.91 -3.65
N TYR A 57 -5.26 2.73 -4.44
CA TYR A 57 -3.95 2.34 -4.93
C TYR A 57 -2.97 2.28 -3.74
N VAL A 58 -2.07 1.30 -3.76
CA VAL A 58 -1.01 1.20 -2.75
C VAL A 58 0.34 1.09 -3.43
N ILE A 59 1.25 1.99 -3.09
CA ILE A 59 2.64 1.96 -3.53
C ILE A 59 3.50 1.60 -2.33
N GLY A 60 4.19 0.46 -2.39
CA GLY A 60 5.20 0.06 -1.43
C GLY A 60 6.59 0.28 -2.00
N VAL A 61 7.36 1.17 -1.38
CA VAL A 61 8.76 1.44 -1.74
C VAL A 61 9.65 0.91 -0.64
N ASN A 62 10.46 -0.10 -0.95
CA ASN A 62 11.34 -0.73 0.00
C ASN A 62 12.80 -0.70 -0.50
N ARG A 63 13.74 -0.60 0.43
CA ARG A 63 15.17 -0.66 0.10
C ARG A 63 15.58 -2.04 -0.41
N ILE A 64 16.71 -2.12 -1.09
CA ILE A 64 17.42 -3.35 -1.45
C ILE A 64 18.81 -3.41 -0.81
N GLY A 65 19.43 -4.59 -0.84
CA GLY A 65 20.79 -4.82 -0.39
C GLY A 65 20.94 -4.95 1.12
N HIS A 66 22.17 -5.01 1.59
CA HIS A 66 22.47 -5.14 3.00
C HIS A 66 22.52 -3.77 3.70
N ASP A 67 22.08 -3.73 4.93
CA ASP A 67 22.27 -2.56 5.79
C ASP A 67 23.59 -2.64 6.59
N GLY A 68 23.86 -1.65 7.45
CA GLY A 68 25.07 -1.62 8.27
C GLY A 68 25.18 -2.75 9.30
N ASN A 69 24.14 -3.55 9.49
CA ASN A 69 24.11 -4.73 10.35
C ASN A 69 24.07 -6.05 9.54
N GLU A 70 24.47 -6.00 8.26
CA GLU A 70 24.44 -7.15 7.34
C GLU A 70 23.03 -7.77 7.15
N ILE A 71 21.97 -7.01 7.42
CA ILE A 71 20.59 -7.47 7.20
C ILE A 71 20.23 -7.22 5.73
N TYR A 72 19.88 -8.30 5.03
CA TYR A 72 19.49 -8.23 3.62
C TYR A 72 18.04 -7.78 3.44
N HIS A 73 17.82 -6.94 2.43
CA HIS A 73 16.54 -6.41 2.01
C HIS A 73 16.36 -6.72 0.53
N SER A 74 15.30 -7.44 0.19
CA SER A 74 15.00 -7.87 -1.18
C SER A 74 14.22 -6.84 -2.01
N GLY A 75 13.84 -5.72 -1.39
CA GLY A 75 12.97 -4.73 -2.04
C GLY A 75 11.53 -5.21 -2.05
N ASP A 76 11.15 -5.95 -3.09
CA ASP A 76 9.75 -6.30 -3.35
C ASP A 76 8.87 -5.03 -3.47
N SER A 77 9.46 -3.95 -4.00
CA SER A 77 8.74 -2.70 -4.24
C SER A 77 7.63 -2.92 -5.26
N THR A 78 6.47 -2.36 -5.00
CA THR A 78 5.28 -2.69 -5.79
C THR A 78 4.28 -1.55 -5.84
N CYS A 79 3.44 -1.56 -6.88
CA CYS A 79 2.20 -0.81 -6.94
C CYS A 79 1.03 -1.78 -7.16
N ILE A 80 0.01 -1.67 -6.33
CA ILE A 80 -1.20 -2.48 -6.38
C ILE A 80 -2.40 -1.59 -6.69
N SER A 81 -3.26 -2.04 -7.61
CA SER A 81 -4.52 -1.38 -7.94
C SER A 81 -5.56 -1.54 -6.82
N PRO A 82 -6.65 -0.75 -6.83
CA PRO A 82 -7.75 -0.92 -5.86
C PRO A 82 -8.45 -2.28 -5.92
N ASN A 83 -8.28 -3.04 -7.01
CA ASN A 83 -8.78 -4.41 -7.16
C ASN A 83 -7.80 -5.49 -6.67
N GLY A 84 -6.57 -5.10 -6.31
CA GLY A 84 -5.53 -6.04 -5.93
C GLY A 84 -4.61 -6.49 -7.07
N ASP A 85 -4.77 -5.92 -8.28
CA ASP A 85 -3.91 -6.25 -9.42
C ASP A 85 -2.53 -5.62 -9.26
N VAL A 86 -1.48 -6.37 -9.64
CA VAL A 86 -0.10 -5.85 -9.62
C VAL A 86 0.13 -4.95 -10.83
N VAL A 87 0.25 -3.66 -10.59
CA VAL A 87 0.59 -2.65 -11.62
C VAL A 87 2.09 -2.62 -11.88
N TYR A 88 2.87 -2.78 -10.83
CA TYR A 88 4.33 -2.82 -10.86
C TYR A 88 4.87 -3.71 -9.75
N TYR A 89 5.97 -4.39 -10.01
CA TYR A 89 6.71 -5.16 -9.01
C TYR A 89 8.19 -5.24 -9.37
N LYS A 90 9.07 -5.03 -8.40
CA LYS A 90 10.52 -5.17 -8.58
C LYS A 90 11.16 -5.75 -7.32
N ARG A 91 12.06 -6.72 -7.52
CA ARG A 91 12.81 -7.40 -6.49
C ARG A 91 14.29 -7.41 -6.82
N ASP A 92 15.15 -7.25 -5.80
CA ASP A 92 16.61 -7.42 -5.84
C ASP A 92 17.37 -6.48 -6.79
N GLU A 93 16.70 -5.48 -7.36
CA GLU A 93 17.30 -4.51 -8.29
C GLU A 93 16.86 -3.09 -7.98
N GLU A 94 17.76 -2.12 -8.18
CA GLU A 94 17.39 -0.70 -8.21
C GLU A 94 16.57 -0.41 -9.45
N ASP A 95 15.54 0.41 -9.27
CA ASP A 95 14.71 0.82 -10.38
C ASP A 95 14.08 2.20 -10.15
N VAL A 96 13.88 2.92 -11.25
CA VAL A 96 13.04 4.11 -11.32
C VAL A 96 11.98 3.87 -12.40
N TYR A 97 10.78 3.59 -11.98
CA TYR A 97 9.69 3.25 -12.88
C TYR A 97 8.58 4.29 -12.83
N THR A 98 8.15 4.74 -14.02
CA THR A 98 7.04 5.69 -14.17
C THR A 98 5.82 4.95 -14.70
N PHE A 99 4.70 5.09 -14.01
CA PHE A 99 3.42 4.54 -14.42
C PHE A 99 2.29 5.54 -14.13
N SER A 100 1.14 5.29 -14.73
CA SER A 100 -0.05 6.10 -14.49
C SER A 100 -1.04 5.34 -13.64
N ILE A 101 -1.61 6.01 -12.64
CA ILE A 101 -2.78 5.54 -11.89
C ILE A 101 -4.04 6.22 -12.42
N ASN A 102 -5.16 5.51 -12.40
CA ASN A 102 -6.38 5.97 -13.08
C ASN A 102 -7.50 6.28 -12.08
N ALA A 103 -7.91 7.55 -12.04
CA ALA A 103 -8.98 7.99 -11.15
C ALA A 103 -10.37 7.41 -11.51
N ASP A 104 -10.61 7.11 -12.78
CA ASP A 104 -11.90 6.55 -13.20
C ASP A 104 -11.98 5.06 -12.88
N GLU A 105 -10.85 4.33 -12.90
CA GLU A 105 -10.75 2.98 -12.38
C GLU A 105 -11.08 2.95 -10.88
N LEU A 106 -10.45 3.81 -10.10
CA LEU A 106 -10.72 3.91 -8.66
C LEU A 106 -12.20 4.15 -8.37
N LYS A 107 -12.81 5.11 -9.06
CA LYS A 107 -14.25 5.39 -8.91
C LYS A 107 -15.12 4.20 -9.32
N ARG A 108 -14.77 3.50 -10.39
CA ARG A 108 -15.49 2.31 -10.86
C ARG A 108 -15.46 1.20 -9.83
N VAL A 109 -14.29 0.90 -9.24
CA VAL A 109 -14.15 -0.11 -8.18
C VAL A 109 -15.04 0.23 -6.98
N ARG A 110 -14.96 1.45 -6.47
CA ARG A 110 -15.76 1.92 -5.32
C ARG A 110 -17.27 1.92 -5.58
N ARG A 111 -17.70 2.12 -6.83
CA ARG A 111 -19.12 2.04 -7.20
C ARG A 111 -19.61 0.61 -7.36
N ALA A 112 -18.79 -0.27 -7.93
CA ALA A 112 -19.17 -1.67 -8.19
C ALA A 112 -19.33 -2.47 -6.90
N MET A 113 -18.51 -2.20 -5.89
CA MET A 113 -18.56 -2.84 -4.57
C MET A 113 -18.39 -1.78 -3.46
N PRO A 114 -19.47 -1.07 -3.07
CA PRO A 114 -19.37 0.10 -2.19
C PRO A 114 -19.19 -0.23 -0.71
N PHE A 115 -18.45 -1.29 -0.35
CA PHE A 115 -18.32 -1.80 1.02
C PHE A 115 -17.59 -0.86 2.00
N LEU A 116 -16.88 0.17 1.53
CA LEU A 116 -16.37 1.21 2.43
C LEU A 116 -17.49 1.95 3.17
N ARG A 117 -18.70 1.99 2.58
CA ARG A 117 -19.88 2.61 3.19
C ARG A 117 -20.52 1.76 4.28
N ASP A 118 -20.16 0.47 4.33
CA ASP A 118 -20.69 -0.49 5.32
C ASP A 118 -19.79 -0.54 6.57
N SER A 119 -18.74 0.30 6.62
CA SER A 119 -17.82 0.33 7.77
C SER A 119 -18.46 1.00 8.98
N ASP A 120 -18.28 0.39 10.15
CA ASP A 120 -18.68 0.98 11.43
C ASP A 120 -17.77 2.16 11.80
N GLU A 121 -18.32 3.11 12.54
CA GLU A 121 -17.55 4.19 13.15
C GLU A 121 -16.77 3.67 14.36
N PHE A 122 -15.50 4.08 14.47
CA PHE A 122 -14.66 3.76 15.63
C PHE A 122 -13.70 4.90 15.95
N LYS A 123 -13.17 4.90 17.18
CA LYS A 123 -12.11 5.82 17.62
C LYS A 123 -10.91 5.04 18.13
N ILE A 124 -9.73 5.46 17.73
CA ILE A 124 -8.48 5.04 18.38
C ILE A 124 -8.35 5.90 19.64
N LEU A 125 -8.28 5.25 20.81
CA LEU A 125 -8.09 5.93 22.08
C LEU A 125 -6.59 6.07 22.36
N GLU A 126 -6.17 7.26 22.78
CA GLU A 126 -4.79 7.52 23.26
C GLU A 126 -4.57 6.97 24.67
#